data_ec54cf7c71e52b2e803779af12b0d972
#
_entry.id   ec54cf7c71e52b2e803779af12b0d972
#
_cell.length_a   1.000
_cell.length_b   1.000
_cell.length_c   1.000
_cell.angle_alpha   90.00
_cell.angle_beta   90.00
_cell.angle_gamma   90.00
#
_symmetry.space_group_name_H-M   'P 1'
#
loop_
_entity.id
_entity.type
_entity.pdbx_description
1 polymer ?
#
loop_
_entity_poly.entity_id
_entity_poly.type
_entity_poly.pdbx_seq_one_letter_code
_entity_poly.pdbx_strand_id
1 'polypeptide(L)'
;MGEKEISTYHRPVPNTWWLKRTPYVLFMIRELTSIFVAGYCVFLLILVYKLTQGADAYGNFIDALKSPSSIALHFITLAFVLYHTITWFNLTPKILVLYKGEEQIPKALVAGVFYTGWVVVSIVVALLVLGM
;
A
#
# COMPACT_ATOMS: atom_id res chain seq x y z
N MET A 1 -45.70 -25.04 -25.87
CA MET A 1 -44.74 -25.17 -24.77
C MET A 1 -44.36 -23.75 -24.40
N GLY A 2 -44.92 -23.20 -23.30
CA GLY A 2 -44.62 -21.82 -22.87
C GLY A 2 -43.25 -21.79 -22.26
N GLU A 3 -42.39 -20.95 -22.78
CA GLU A 3 -41.06 -20.63 -22.23
C GLU A 3 -41.27 -19.96 -20.89
N LYS A 4 -40.79 -20.59 -19.83
CA LYS A 4 -40.92 -20.10 -18.47
C LYS A 4 -39.90 -18.96 -18.34
N GLU A 5 -40.37 -17.69 -18.37
CA GLU A 5 -39.51 -16.53 -18.09
C GLU A 5 -38.83 -16.71 -16.73
N ILE A 6 -37.53 -16.88 -16.75
CA ILE A 6 -36.69 -16.93 -15.53
C ILE A 6 -36.61 -15.52 -14.99
N SER A 7 -37.40 -15.22 -13.96
CA SER A 7 -37.34 -13.94 -13.25
C SER A 7 -35.95 -13.80 -12.58
N THR A 8 -35.12 -12.93 -13.13
CA THR A 8 -33.81 -12.64 -12.56
C THR A 8 -34.00 -11.74 -11.34
N TYR A 9 -33.67 -12.28 -10.16
CA TYR A 9 -33.71 -11.50 -8.92
C TYR A 9 -32.53 -10.53 -8.84
N HIS A 10 -32.78 -9.23 -8.94
CA HIS A 10 -31.81 -8.17 -8.68
C HIS A 10 -31.90 -7.73 -7.22
N ARG A 11 -30.92 -8.12 -6.42
CA ARG A 11 -30.83 -7.68 -5.02
C ARG A 11 -30.43 -6.21 -4.99
N PRO A 12 -31.24 -5.28 -4.45
CA PRO A 12 -30.84 -3.89 -4.30
C PRO A 12 -29.74 -3.79 -3.23
N VAL A 13 -28.54 -3.40 -3.64
CA VAL A 13 -27.39 -3.15 -2.76
C VAL A 13 -27.21 -1.64 -2.61
N PRO A 14 -27.47 -1.03 -1.45
CA PRO A 14 -27.28 0.40 -1.25
C PRO A 14 -25.78 0.76 -1.35
N ASN A 15 -25.46 1.95 -1.86
CA ASN A 15 -24.09 2.41 -2.01
C ASN A 15 -23.31 2.48 -0.67
N THR A 16 -24.03 2.48 0.44
CA THR A 16 -23.49 2.50 1.82
C THR A 16 -23.35 1.13 2.44
N TRP A 17 -23.45 0.04 1.66
CA TRP A 17 -23.41 -1.34 2.18
C TRP A 17 -22.14 -1.65 3.01
N TRP A 18 -21.02 -1.05 2.65
CA TRP A 18 -19.72 -1.22 3.31
C TRP A 18 -19.66 -0.59 4.71
N LEU A 19 -20.49 0.43 5.00
CA LEU A 19 -20.58 1.05 6.33
C LEU A 19 -21.27 0.16 7.38
N LYS A 20 -21.97 -0.90 6.95
CA LYS A 20 -22.77 -1.76 7.84
C LYS A 20 -21.93 -2.69 8.71
N ARG A 21 -20.66 -2.94 8.37
CA ARG A 21 -19.79 -3.86 9.11
C ARG A 21 -18.38 -3.31 9.20
N THR A 22 -17.81 -3.30 10.41
CA THR A 22 -16.44 -2.84 10.68
C THR A 22 -15.37 -3.43 9.75
N PRO A 23 -15.37 -4.74 9.39
CA PRO A 23 -14.39 -5.28 8.46
C PRO A 23 -14.41 -4.62 7.08
N TYR A 24 -15.58 -4.23 6.59
CA TYR A 24 -15.70 -3.55 5.30
C TYR A 24 -15.22 -2.10 5.38
N VAL A 25 -15.50 -1.42 6.49
CA VAL A 25 -14.99 -0.05 6.73
C VAL A 25 -13.46 -0.07 6.77
N LEU A 26 -12.85 -0.98 7.52
CA LEU A 26 -11.40 -1.14 7.61
C LEU A 26 -10.78 -1.48 6.24
N PHE A 27 -11.46 -2.31 5.45
CA PHE A 27 -11.05 -2.61 4.09
C PHE A 27 -11.03 -1.34 3.23
N MET A 28 -12.11 -0.56 3.24
CA MET A 28 -12.20 0.68 2.46
C MET A 28 -11.17 1.73 2.89
N ILE A 29 -10.93 1.87 4.21
CA ILE A 29 -9.88 2.75 4.73
C ILE A 29 -8.51 2.30 4.19
N ARG A 30 -8.20 1.01 4.22
CA ARG A 30 -6.95 0.48 3.69
C ARG A 30 -6.81 0.79 2.19
N GLU A 31 -7.86 0.56 1.38
CA GLU A 31 -7.82 0.87 -0.05
C GLU A 31 -7.59 2.37 -0.28
N LEU A 32 -8.22 3.23 0.52
CA LEU A 32 -8.02 4.69 0.44
C LEU A 32 -6.56 5.10 0.74
N THR A 33 -5.86 4.37 1.61
CA THR A 33 -4.44 4.65 1.91
C THR A 33 -3.51 4.40 0.71
N SER A 34 -3.95 3.63 -0.29
CA SER A 34 -3.20 3.42 -1.55
C SER A 34 -2.95 4.72 -2.32
N ILE A 35 -3.80 5.74 -2.14
CA ILE A 35 -3.61 7.06 -2.73
C ILE A 35 -2.31 7.69 -2.24
N PHE A 36 -1.99 7.55 -0.95
CA PHE A 36 -0.72 8.05 -0.38
C PHE A 36 0.48 7.28 -0.92
N VAL A 37 0.36 5.96 -1.10
CA VAL A 37 1.40 5.12 -1.71
C VAL A 37 1.66 5.57 -3.15
N ALA A 38 0.62 5.67 -3.96
CA ALA A 38 0.73 6.11 -5.36
C ALA A 38 1.27 7.54 -5.47
N GLY A 39 0.76 8.46 -4.64
CA GLY A 39 1.23 9.85 -4.58
C GLY A 39 2.71 9.93 -4.22
N TYR A 40 3.17 9.11 -3.28
CA TYR A 40 4.58 9.08 -2.91
C TYR A 40 5.47 8.48 -4.00
N CYS A 41 4.99 7.48 -4.74
CA CYS A 41 5.69 6.97 -5.93
C CYS A 41 5.86 8.07 -7.00
N VAL A 42 4.81 8.85 -7.26
CA VAL A 42 4.90 10.00 -8.18
C VAL A 42 5.90 11.04 -7.66
N PHE A 43 5.88 11.33 -6.36
CA PHE A 43 6.85 12.22 -5.72
C PHE A 43 8.29 11.74 -5.94
N LEU A 44 8.57 10.44 -5.74
CA LEU A 44 9.91 9.88 -5.99
C LEU A 44 10.32 9.98 -7.45
N LEU A 45 9.39 9.81 -8.40
CA LEU A 45 9.67 10.02 -9.82
C LEU A 45 10.01 11.50 -10.11
N ILE A 46 9.33 12.45 -9.47
CA ILE A 46 9.66 13.87 -9.58
C ILE A 46 11.05 14.15 -9.00
N LEU A 47 11.41 13.53 -7.86
CA LEU A 47 12.73 13.65 -7.25
C LEU A 47 13.83 13.18 -8.23
N VAL A 48 13.66 11.99 -8.83
CA VAL A 48 14.60 11.45 -9.83
C VAL A 48 14.66 12.37 -11.05
N TYR A 49 13.54 12.88 -11.53
CA TYR A 49 13.50 13.82 -12.63
C TYR A 49 14.28 15.12 -12.31
N LYS A 50 14.13 15.66 -11.09
CA LYS A 50 14.91 16.82 -10.65
C LYS A 50 16.40 16.55 -10.60
N LEU A 51 16.80 15.34 -10.22
CA LEU A 51 18.19 14.92 -10.23
C LEU A 51 18.78 14.92 -11.67
N THR A 52 18.00 14.51 -12.67
CA THR A 52 18.44 14.54 -14.08
C THR A 52 18.58 15.95 -14.66
N GLN A 53 17.94 16.96 -14.04
CA GLN A 53 18.03 18.36 -14.46
C GLN A 53 19.30 19.08 -13.97
N GLY A 54 20.10 18.42 -13.12
CA GLY A 54 21.36 18.96 -12.59
C GLY A 54 21.30 19.37 -11.12
N ALA A 55 22.48 19.68 -10.58
CA ALA A 55 22.65 19.92 -9.15
C ALA A 55 21.81 21.08 -8.61
N ASP A 56 21.69 22.17 -9.35
CA ASP A 56 20.92 23.35 -8.93
C ASP A 56 19.43 23.06 -8.83
N ALA A 57 18.87 22.37 -9.84
CA ALA A 57 17.45 21.99 -9.84
C ALA A 57 17.11 21.01 -8.71
N TYR A 58 18.00 20.06 -8.46
CA TYR A 58 17.88 19.10 -7.37
C TYR A 58 18.02 19.80 -6.01
N GLY A 59 19.03 20.66 -5.82
CA GLY A 59 19.25 21.42 -4.59
C GLY A 59 18.05 22.28 -4.21
N ASN A 60 17.53 23.07 -5.15
CA ASN A 60 16.35 23.90 -4.95
C ASN A 60 15.11 23.05 -4.57
N PHE A 61 14.96 21.88 -5.18
CA PHE A 61 13.87 20.97 -4.84
C PHE A 61 14.00 20.41 -3.41
N ILE A 62 15.20 19.97 -3.01
CA ILE A 62 15.48 19.50 -1.64
C ILE A 62 15.26 20.62 -0.62
N ASP A 63 15.65 21.86 -0.92
CA ASP A 63 15.41 22.99 -0.02
C ASP A 63 13.92 23.30 0.16
N ALA A 64 13.12 23.19 -0.89
CA ALA A 64 11.66 23.30 -0.80
C ALA A 64 11.05 22.23 0.12
N LEU A 65 11.63 21.00 0.14
CA LEU A 65 11.17 19.90 1.00
C LEU A 65 11.45 20.13 2.50
N LYS A 66 12.34 21.04 2.86
CA LYS A 66 12.64 21.42 4.25
C LYS A 66 11.56 22.29 4.90
N SER A 67 10.56 22.72 4.13
CA SER A 67 9.44 23.51 4.65
C SER A 67 8.63 22.72 5.68
N PRO A 68 8.12 23.38 6.76
CA PRO A 68 7.34 22.70 7.79
C PRO A 68 6.12 21.94 7.24
N SER A 69 5.45 22.50 6.23
CA SER A 69 4.31 21.87 5.56
C SER A 69 4.70 20.60 4.81
N SER A 70 5.84 20.61 4.12
CA SER A 70 6.37 19.43 3.45
C SER A 70 6.74 18.34 4.45
N ILE A 71 7.43 18.69 5.52
CA ILE A 71 7.80 17.75 6.60
C ILE A 71 6.53 17.11 7.19
N ALA A 72 5.52 17.92 7.54
CA ALA A 72 4.24 17.39 8.05
C ALA A 72 3.57 16.43 7.06
N LEU A 73 3.54 16.77 5.77
CA LEU A 73 2.99 15.90 4.73
C LEU A 73 3.75 14.57 4.63
N HIS A 74 5.09 14.57 4.73
CA HIS A 74 5.88 13.35 4.74
C HIS A 74 5.57 12.45 5.94
N PHE A 75 5.40 13.02 7.14
CA PHE A 75 5.00 12.25 8.32
C PHE A 75 3.61 11.64 8.18
N ILE A 76 2.64 12.40 7.67
CA ILE A 76 1.28 11.90 7.40
C ILE A 76 1.34 10.77 6.38
N THR A 77 2.04 10.98 5.27
CA THR A 77 2.20 9.96 4.22
C THR A 77 2.89 8.71 4.78
N LEU A 78 3.95 8.86 5.57
CA LEU A 78 4.62 7.74 6.23
C LEU A 78 3.66 6.92 7.09
N ALA A 79 2.83 7.55 7.90
CA ALA A 79 1.84 6.87 8.73
C ALA A 79 0.85 6.03 7.88
N PHE A 80 0.34 6.60 6.78
CA PHE A 80 -0.55 5.89 5.88
C PHE A 80 0.13 4.77 5.11
N VAL A 81 1.37 4.96 4.65
CA VAL A 81 2.16 3.93 3.97
C VAL A 81 2.46 2.76 4.92
N LEU A 82 2.84 3.04 6.16
CA LEU A 82 3.06 2.00 7.18
C LEU A 82 1.77 1.21 7.46
N TYR A 83 0.65 1.91 7.67
CA TYR A 83 -0.65 1.26 7.85
C TYR A 83 -1.01 0.38 6.65
N HIS A 84 -0.85 0.88 5.43
CA HIS A 84 -1.09 0.14 4.19
C HIS A 84 -0.25 -1.14 4.14
N THR A 85 1.05 -1.02 4.34
CA THR A 85 2.01 -2.13 4.29
C THR A 85 1.68 -3.21 5.34
N ILE A 86 1.49 -2.81 6.61
CA ILE A 86 1.20 -3.74 7.70
C ILE A 86 -0.12 -4.47 7.46
N THR A 87 -1.16 -3.76 7.05
CA THR A 87 -2.47 -4.37 6.79
C THR A 87 -2.45 -5.33 5.59
N TRP A 88 -1.68 -5.04 4.55
CA TRP A 88 -1.47 -5.94 3.42
C TRP A 88 -0.67 -7.19 3.80
N PHE A 89 0.43 -7.06 4.54
CA PHE A 89 1.22 -8.20 4.99
C PHE A 89 0.42 -9.16 5.88
N ASN A 90 -0.50 -8.63 6.68
CA ASN A 90 -1.40 -9.45 7.50
C ASN A 90 -2.59 -10.05 6.70
N LEU A 91 -2.97 -9.43 5.58
CA LEU A 91 -4.05 -9.92 4.75
C LEU A 91 -3.56 -10.99 3.75
N THR A 92 -2.39 -10.78 3.14
CA THR A 92 -1.85 -11.63 2.07
C THR A 92 -1.86 -13.12 2.43
N PRO A 93 -1.43 -13.58 3.63
CA PRO A 93 -1.46 -14.99 3.99
C PRO A 93 -2.86 -15.57 4.15
N LYS A 94 -3.88 -14.72 4.23
CA LYS A 94 -5.29 -15.16 4.33
C LYS A 94 -5.89 -15.43 2.96
N ILE A 95 -5.39 -14.75 1.93
CA ILE A 95 -5.84 -14.83 0.54
C ILE A 95 -4.97 -15.80 -0.24
N LEU A 96 -3.65 -15.71 -0.06
CA LEU A 96 -2.65 -16.54 -0.73
C LEU A 96 -2.46 -17.85 0.04
N VAL A 97 -3.14 -18.89 -0.42
CA VAL A 97 -3.02 -20.23 0.16
C VAL A 97 -1.96 -20.99 -0.63
N LEU A 98 -0.81 -21.22 -0.01
CA LEU A 98 0.31 -21.94 -0.61
C LEU A 98 0.39 -23.36 -0.06
N TYR A 99 0.73 -24.32 -0.94
CA TYR A 99 0.92 -25.72 -0.61
C TYR A 99 2.35 -26.16 -0.95
N LYS A 100 2.91 -27.04 -0.11
CA LYS A 100 4.13 -27.78 -0.39
C LYS A 100 3.78 -29.26 -0.40
N GLY A 101 3.56 -29.81 -1.60
CA GLY A 101 2.95 -31.13 -1.75
C GLY A 101 1.48 -31.09 -1.30
N GLU A 102 1.10 -31.95 -0.35
CA GLU A 102 -0.26 -32.02 0.21
C GLU A 102 -0.45 -31.12 1.45
N GLU A 103 0.64 -30.56 2.01
CA GLU A 103 0.59 -29.77 3.22
C GLU A 103 0.47 -28.28 2.92
N GLN A 104 -0.44 -27.60 3.64
CA GLN A 104 -0.59 -26.14 3.56
C GLN A 104 0.53 -25.45 4.32
N ILE A 105 1.20 -24.49 3.67
CA ILE A 105 2.22 -23.65 4.32
C ILE A 105 1.57 -22.79 5.39
N PRO A 106 2.10 -22.75 6.63
CA PRO A 106 1.55 -21.94 7.71
C PRO A 106 1.49 -20.46 7.34
N LYS A 107 0.34 -19.82 7.60
CA LYS A 107 0.11 -18.40 7.30
C LYS A 107 1.15 -17.47 7.96
N ALA A 108 1.63 -17.86 9.15
CA ALA A 108 2.67 -17.13 9.86
C ALA A 108 4.00 -17.12 9.10
N LEU A 109 4.35 -18.23 8.44
CA LEU A 109 5.56 -18.30 7.62
C LEU A 109 5.46 -17.36 6.40
N VAL A 110 4.30 -17.36 5.72
CA VAL A 110 4.06 -16.46 4.57
C VAL A 110 4.18 -15.00 5.01
N ALA A 111 3.53 -14.61 6.13
CA ALA A 111 3.66 -13.26 6.68
C ALA A 111 5.11 -12.93 7.04
N GLY A 112 5.83 -13.88 7.67
CA GLY A 112 7.23 -13.73 8.06
C GLY A 112 8.13 -13.41 6.89
N VAL A 113 7.94 -14.06 5.74
CA VAL A 113 8.70 -13.76 4.51
C VAL A 113 8.50 -12.31 4.06
N PHE A 114 7.26 -11.80 4.07
CA PHE A 114 6.99 -10.41 3.69
C PHE A 114 7.64 -9.41 4.66
N TYR A 115 7.50 -9.63 5.97
CA TYR A 115 8.13 -8.76 6.97
C TYR A 115 9.66 -8.80 6.91
N THR A 116 10.25 -9.99 6.77
CA THR A 116 11.71 -10.14 6.64
C THR A 116 12.22 -9.45 5.38
N GLY A 117 11.56 -9.67 4.24
CA GLY A 117 11.92 -9.00 2.98
C GLY A 117 11.85 -7.48 3.10
N TRP A 118 10.78 -6.96 3.72
CA TRP A 118 10.62 -5.53 3.95
C TRP A 118 11.73 -4.94 4.83
N VAL A 119 12.06 -5.59 5.94
CA VAL A 119 13.15 -5.14 6.84
C VAL A 119 14.49 -5.18 6.13
N VAL A 120 14.82 -6.27 5.42
CA VAL A 120 16.08 -6.40 4.68
C VAL A 120 16.22 -5.30 3.63
N VAL A 121 15.20 -5.09 2.80
CA VAL A 121 15.21 -4.03 1.78
C VAL A 121 15.33 -2.65 2.42
N SER A 122 14.62 -2.39 3.53
CA SER A 122 14.71 -1.12 4.25
C SER A 122 16.12 -0.87 4.79
N ILE A 123 16.78 -1.88 5.33
CA ILE A 123 18.18 -1.79 5.81
C ILE A 123 19.11 -1.50 4.64
N VAL A 124 18.99 -2.23 3.53
CA VAL A 124 19.85 -2.02 2.34
C VAL A 124 19.68 -0.59 1.82
N VAL A 125 18.45 -0.11 1.68
CA VAL A 125 18.18 1.26 1.23
C VAL A 125 18.77 2.28 2.21
N ALA A 126 18.59 2.07 3.51
CA ALA A 126 19.14 2.97 4.53
C ALA A 126 20.68 3.04 4.46
N LEU A 127 21.36 1.91 4.31
CA LEU A 127 22.82 1.87 4.17
C LEU A 127 23.28 2.59 2.91
N LEU A 128 22.60 2.40 1.78
CA LEU A 128 22.92 3.10 0.52
C LEU A 128 22.74 4.61 0.63
N VAL A 129 21.67 5.06 1.30
CA VAL A 129 21.36 6.50 1.45
C VAL A 129 22.29 7.16 2.46
N LEU A 130 22.66 6.46 3.52
CA LEU A 130 23.58 6.99 4.55
C LEU A 130 25.06 6.91 4.13
N GLY A 131 25.36 6.29 2.98
CA GLY A 131 26.73 6.20 2.44
C GLY A 131 27.65 5.26 3.23
N MET A 132 27.07 4.29 3.91
CA MET A 132 27.80 3.24 4.65
C MET A 132 27.97 1.98 3.84
#